data_9d0e0ad2a4051300f030ee1035f9f72e
#
_entry.id   9d0e0ad2a4051300f030ee1035f9f72e
#
_cell.length_a   1.000
_cell.length_b   1.000
_cell.length_c   1.000
_cell.angle_alpha   90.00
_cell.angle_beta   90.00
_cell.angle_gamma   90.00
#
_symmetry.space_group_name_H-M   'P 1'
#
loop_
_entity.id
_entity.type
_entity.pdbx_description
1 polymer ?
#
loop_
_entity_poly.entity_id
_entity_poly.type
_entity_poly.pdbx_seq_one_letter_code
_entity_poly.pdbx_strand_id
1 'polypeptide(L)'
;ERGYWRDVGSIDSYWQANMDLLDYNPELNLYCMDWPLRTYNYNLPPAKFIWEENDRVGMATNSMVSEGCIISGGSLSRCILSPQVRINSFSNVTDSILMENVNVGRYCEIRKAIIDKNVDIPPYTKIGINPDEDRKRGFLVSAGGVTVVPKGAIL
;
A
#
# COMPACT_ATOMS: atom_id res chain seq x y z
N GLU A 1 -30.63 11.08 1.55
CA GLU A 1 -29.41 10.32 1.24
C GLU A 1 -28.49 10.39 2.47
N ARG A 2 -28.02 9.23 2.97
CA ARG A 2 -27.02 9.20 4.04
C ARG A 2 -25.68 9.34 3.34
N GLY A 3 -24.91 10.41 3.63
CA GLY A 3 -23.56 10.58 3.14
C GLY A 3 -22.65 9.45 3.66
N TYR A 4 -21.54 9.19 2.93
CA TYR A 4 -20.51 8.26 3.38
C TYR A 4 -19.88 8.74 4.69
N TRP A 5 -19.83 7.86 5.68
CA TRP A 5 -19.17 8.09 6.95
C TRP A 5 -18.52 6.79 7.45
N ARG A 6 -17.28 6.87 7.89
CA ARG A 6 -16.54 5.75 8.48
C ARG A 6 -15.81 6.21 9.73
N ASP A 7 -15.96 5.48 10.82
CA ASP A 7 -15.09 5.62 11.97
C ASP A 7 -13.74 4.95 11.67
N VAL A 8 -12.65 5.67 11.84
CA VAL A 8 -11.27 5.18 11.63
C VAL A 8 -10.48 5.11 12.95
N GLY A 9 -11.17 4.96 14.07
CA GLY A 9 -10.61 4.92 15.43
C GLY A 9 -9.82 3.64 15.76
N SER A 10 -9.79 2.63 14.87
CA SER A 10 -8.97 1.43 15.01
C SER A 10 -8.15 1.17 13.74
N ILE A 11 -7.08 0.37 13.87
CA ILE A 11 -6.25 -0.04 12.72
C ILE A 11 -7.09 -0.77 11.68
N ASP A 12 -7.95 -1.67 12.12
CA ASP A 12 -8.81 -2.45 11.23
C ASP A 12 -9.80 -1.56 10.48
N SER A 13 -10.43 -0.61 11.16
CA SER A 13 -11.36 0.32 10.51
C SER A 13 -10.66 1.31 9.58
N TYR A 14 -9.46 1.77 9.93
CA TYR A 14 -8.64 2.58 9.04
C TYR A 14 -8.24 1.81 7.78
N TRP A 15 -7.75 0.58 7.93
CA TRP A 15 -7.41 -0.28 6.81
C TRP A 15 -8.64 -0.53 5.91
N GLN A 16 -9.77 -0.89 6.51
CA GLN A 16 -11.00 -1.17 5.77
C GLN A 16 -11.51 0.05 4.99
N ALA A 17 -11.53 1.24 5.62
CA ALA A 17 -11.95 2.48 4.97
C ALA A 17 -11.09 2.82 3.73
N ASN A 18 -9.80 2.50 3.78
CA ASN A 18 -8.93 2.64 2.61
C ASN A 18 -9.23 1.58 1.54
N MET A 19 -9.46 0.33 1.92
CA MET A 19 -9.79 -0.74 0.98
C MET A 19 -11.15 -0.52 0.30
N ASP A 20 -12.11 0.12 0.96
CA ASP A 20 -13.42 0.49 0.38
C ASP A 20 -13.26 1.42 -0.84
N LEU A 21 -12.20 2.24 -0.89
CA LEU A 21 -11.89 3.12 -2.05
C LEU A 21 -11.52 2.34 -3.32
N LEU A 22 -11.09 1.08 -3.16
CA LEU A 22 -10.67 0.22 -4.26
C LEU A 22 -11.83 -0.56 -4.90
N ASP A 23 -13.03 -0.47 -4.35
CA ASP A 23 -14.20 -1.12 -4.89
C ASP A 23 -14.53 -0.54 -6.27
N TYR A 24 -15.15 -1.35 -7.13
CA TYR A 24 -15.56 -0.94 -8.47
C TYR A 24 -16.52 0.28 -8.45
N ASN A 25 -17.39 0.33 -7.46
CA ASN A 25 -18.34 1.43 -7.25
C ASN A 25 -18.30 1.90 -5.79
N PRO A 26 -17.25 2.62 -5.38
CA PRO A 26 -17.07 3.01 -4.00
C PRO A 26 -18.13 4.05 -3.58
N GLU A 27 -18.62 3.95 -2.33
CA GLU A 27 -19.56 4.95 -1.79
C GLU A 27 -18.91 6.34 -1.72
N LEU A 28 -17.61 6.43 -1.44
CA LEU A 28 -16.80 7.64 -1.55
C LEU A 28 -16.01 7.63 -2.87
N ASN A 29 -16.50 8.38 -3.85
CA ASN A 29 -15.85 8.47 -5.14
C ASN A 29 -14.86 9.65 -5.19
N LEU A 30 -13.56 9.37 -5.11
CA LEU A 30 -12.49 10.39 -5.19
C LEU A 30 -12.37 11.05 -6.58
N TYR A 31 -12.97 10.45 -7.61
CA TYR A 31 -12.93 10.95 -8.99
C TYR A 31 -14.14 11.81 -9.35
N CYS A 32 -14.99 12.15 -8.37
CA CYS A 32 -16.11 13.07 -8.57
C CYS A 32 -15.61 14.49 -8.82
N MET A 33 -15.80 15.00 -10.04
CA MET A 33 -15.35 16.34 -10.44
C MET A 33 -16.26 17.46 -9.94
N ASP A 34 -17.51 17.15 -9.61
CA ASP A 34 -18.47 18.14 -9.10
C ASP A 34 -18.17 18.54 -7.64
N TRP A 35 -17.53 17.63 -6.89
CA TRP A 35 -17.07 17.87 -5.52
C TRP A 35 -15.66 17.30 -5.32
N PRO A 36 -14.62 17.93 -5.88
CA PRO A 36 -13.28 17.39 -5.83
C PRO A 36 -12.68 17.48 -4.43
N LEU A 37 -12.20 16.37 -3.91
CA LEU A 37 -11.38 16.34 -2.70
C LEU A 37 -9.95 16.77 -3.05
N ARG A 38 -9.50 17.84 -2.44
CA ARG A 38 -8.17 18.41 -2.69
C ARG A 38 -7.27 18.18 -1.50
N THR A 39 -6.02 17.80 -1.78
CA THR A 39 -4.96 17.64 -0.80
C THR A 39 -3.68 18.31 -1.32
N TYR A 40 -2.63 18.29 -0.51
CA TYR A 40 -1.31 18.73 -0.96
C TYR A 40 -0.81 17.87 -2.11
N ASN A 41 -0.29 18.50 -3.15
CA ASN A 41 0.28 17.83 -4.31
C ASN A 41 1.77 18.17 -4.41
N TYR A 42 2.62 17.14 -4.49
CA TYR A 42 4.07 17.26 -4.58
C TYR A 42 4.57 17.63 -5.99
N ASN A 43 3.70 17.70 -6.99
CA ASN A 43 4.08 17.93 -8.38
C ASN A 43 5.13 16.93 -8.87
N LEU A 44 4.90 15.65 -8.62
CA LEU A 44 5.77 14.54 -9.00
C LEU A 44 5.43 14.02 -10.41
N PRO A 45 6.35 13.28 -11.04
CA PRO A 45 6.05 12.64 -12.32
C PRO A 45 4.99 11.53 -12.15
N PRO A 46 4.31 11.13 -13.22
CA PRO A 46 3.37 10.02 -13.18
C PRO A 46 3.99 8.73 -12.66
N ALA A 47 3.16 7.86 -12.10
CA ALA A 47 3.58 6.51 -11.71
C ALA A 47 4.12 5.73 -12.90
N LYS A 48 5.22 4.99 -12.71
CA LYS A 48 5.90 4.23 -13.75
C LYS A 48 5.85 2.73 -13.47
N PHE A 49 5.39 1.98 -14.46
CA PHE A 49 5.40 0.52 -14.45
C PHE A 49 6.46 0.03 -15.44
N ILE A 50 7.32 -0.88 -15.00
CA ILE A 50 8.43 -1.38 -15.81
C ILE A 50 8.17 -2.84 -16.14
N TRP A 51 8.20 -3.16 -17.43
CA TRP A 51 8.24 -4.52 -17.94
C TRP A 51 9.58 -4.76 -18.66
N GLU A 52 10.17 -5.88 -18.41
CA GLU A 52 11.40 -6.32 -19.02
C GLU A 52 11.34 -7.82 -19.31
N GLU A 53 12.21 -8.34 -20.16
CA GLU A 53 12.34 -9.77 -20.45
C GLU A 53 12.54 -10.61 -19.17
N ASN A 54 12.25 -11.91 -19.23
CA ASN A 54 12.39 -12.88 -18.14
C ASN A 54 11.37 -12.74 -17.00
N ASP A 55 10.09 -12.58 -17.34
CA ASP A 55 8.95 -12.54 -16.39
C ASP A 55 9.00 -11.41 -15.36
N ARG A 56 9.85 -10.43 -15.56
CA ARG A 56 9.94 -9.24 -14.74
C ARG A 56 8.90 -8.21 -15.17
N VAL A 57 7.68 -8.34 -14.64
CA VAL A 57 6.55 -7.50 -14.99
C VAL A 57 6.12 -6.66 -13.79
N GLY A 58 6.19 -5.32 -13.92
CA GLY A 58 5.59 -4.40 -12.97
C GLY A 58 4.10 -4.24 -13.25
N MET A 59 3.24 -4.69 -12.37
CA MET A 59 1.79 -4.64 -12.56
C MET A 59 1.02 -4.31 -11.29
N ALA A 60 -0.15 -3.69 -11.46
CA ALA A 60 -1.09 -3.44 -10.38
C ALA A 60 -2.52 -3.75 -10.84
N THR A 61 -3.28 -4.43 -9.99
CA THR A 61 -4.70 -4.72 -10.20
C THR A 61 -5.51 -4.22 -9.01
N ASN A 62 -6.69 -3.67 -9.26
CA ASN A 62 -7.58 -3.13 -8.22
C ASN A 62 -6.84 -2.25 -7.18
N SER A 63 -5.95 -1.38 -7.65
CA SER A 63 -5.04 -0.63 -6.78
C SER A 63 -5.02 0.84 -7.15
N MET A 64 -4.79 1.70 -6.18
CA MET A 64 -4.54 3.11 -6.38
C MET A 64 -3.04 3.39 -6.24
N VAL A 65 -2.43 3.97 -7.27
CA VAL A 65 -0.99 4.23 -7.34
C VAL A 65 -0.76 5.72 -7.58
N SER A 66 -0.23 6.40 -6.59
CA SER A 66 0.01 7.85 -6.64
C SER A 66 1.20 8.22 -7.53
N GLU A 67 1.34 9.50 -7.80
CA GLU A 67 2.46 10.06 -8.56
C GLU A 67 3.82 9.75 -7.92
N GLY A 68 4.85 9.71 -8.73
CA GLY A 68 6.23 9.41 -8.31
C GLY A 68 6.49 7.95 -7.97
N CYS A 69 5.48 7.08 -7.99
CA CYS A 69 5.68 5.65 -7.73
C CYS A 69 6.41 4.94 -8.87
N ILE A 70 7.22 3.93 -8.52
CA ILE A 70 7.91 3.08 -9.49
C ILE A 70 7.67 1.61 -9.15
N ILE A 71 6.97 0.90 -10.02
CA ILE A 71 6.71 -0.54 -9.91
C ILE A 71 7.66 -1.26 -10.88
N SER A 72 8.82 -1.69 -10.34
CA SER A 72 9.92 -2.24 -11.13
C SER A 72 9.92 -3.78 -11.11
N GLY A 73 8.96 -4.39 -11.78
CA GLY A 73 8.86 -5.84 -11.89
C GLY A 73 8.31 -6.54 -10.65
N GLY A 74 7.54 -5.84 -9.83
CA GLY A 74 6.75 -6.40 -8.74
C GLY A 74 5.26 -6.43 -9.07
N SER A 75 4.48 -7.19 -8.34
CA SER A 75 3.03 -7.31 -8.51
C SER A 75 2.27 -6.73 -7.31
N LEU A 76 1.21 -5.98 -7.61
CA LEU A 76 0.31 -5.36 -6.64
C LEU A 76 -1.13 -5.85 -6.88
N SER A 77 -1.84 -6.16 -5.81
CA SER A 77 -3.27 -6.45 -5.88
C SER A 77 -3.98 -5.89 -4.65
N ARG A 78 -5.00 -5.08 -4.88
CA ARG A 78 -5.78 -4.41 -3.83
C ARG A 78 -4.89 -3.60 -2.87
N CYS A 79 -4.09 -2.71 -3.45
CA CYS A 79 -3.14 -1.88 -2.69
C CYS A 79 -3.38 -0.39 -2.90
N ILE A 80 -3.04 0.40 -1.90
CA ILE A 80 -2.97 1.85 -2.00
C ILE A 80 -1.52 2.28 -1.76
N LEU A 81 -0.93 2.92 -2.77
CA LEU A 81 0.41 3.44 -2.73
C LEU A 81 0.36 4.97 -2.70
N SER A 82 0.85 5.54 -1.62
CA SER A 82 1.08 6.99 -1.50
C SER A 82 2.24 7.43 -2.39
N PRO A 83 2.50 8.73 -2.56
CA PRO A 83 3.54 9.22 -3.45
C PRO A 83 4.93 8.65 -3.17
N GLN A 84 5.73 8.49 -4.24
CA GLN A 84 7.14 8.06 -4.19
C GLN A 84 7.40 6.63 -3.67
N VAL A 85 6.39 5.79 -3.62
CA VAL A 85 6.59 4.37 -3.26
C VAL A 85 7.31 3.64 -4.39
N ARG A 86 8.27 2.79 -4.00
CA ARG A 86 9.00 1.93 -4.93
C ARG A 86 8.79 0.45 -4.59
N ILE A 87 8.41 -0.32 -5.60
CA ILE A 87 8.29 -1.79 -5.51
C ILE A 87 9.32 -2.41 -6.44
N ASN A 88 10.28 -3.13 -5.88
CA ASN A 88 11.31 -3.77 -6.66
C ASN A 88 10.90 -5.18 -7.14
N SER A 89 11.72 -5.75 -8.03
CA SER A 89 11.42 -6.93 -8.82
C SER A 89 11.08 -8.15 -7.97
N PHE A 90 10.13 -8.93 -8.47
CA PHE A 90 9.70 -10.20 -7.90
C PHE A 90 9.06 -10.09 -6.50
N SER A 91 8.71 -8.88 -6.09
CA SER A 91 7.97 -8.65 -4.85
C SER A 91 6.47 -8.71 -5.12
N ASN A 92 5.74 -9.28 -4.17
CA ASN A 92 4.29 -9.40 -4.23
C ASN A 92 3.66 -8.66 -3.03
N VAL A 93 2.79 -7.71 -3.31
CA VAL A 93 2.10 -6.92 -2.29
C VAL A 93 0.60 -7.04 -2.50
N THR A 94 -0.12 -7.46 -1.48
CA THR A 94 -1.57 -7.64 -1.54
C THR A 94 -2.28 -7.02 -0.34
N ASP A 95 -3.48 -6.50 -0.55
CA ASP A 95 -4.37 -5.97 0.49
C ASP A 95 -3.68 -4.97 1.44
N SER A 96 -2.80 -4.12 0.93
CA SER A 96 -1.89 -3.33 1.76
C SER A 96 -1.90 -1.84 1.42
N ILE A 97 -1.57 -1.04 2.42
CA ILE A 97 -1.41 0.41 2.33
C ILE A 97 0.05 0.73 2.56
N LEU A 98 0.70 1.32 1.56
CA LEU A 98 2.08 1.78 1.66
C LEU A 98 2.09 3.30 1.63
N MET A 99 2.56 3.89 2.72
CA MET A 99 2.62 5.34 2.84
C MET A 99 3.82 5.93 2.08
N GLU A 100 3.92 7.23 2.10
CA GLU A 100 4.89 8.01 1.32
C GLU A 100 6.33 7.52 1.47
N ASN A 101 7.04 7.45 0.33
CA ASN A 101 8.46 7.14 0.25
C ASN A 101 8.85 5.77 0.86
N VAL A 102 7.95 4.80 0.81
CA VAL A 102 8.27 3.40 1.16
C VAL A 102 9.01 2.74 0.02
N ASN A 103 10.10 2.06 0.33
CA ASN A 103 10.88 1.29 -0.64
C ASN A 103 10.82 -0.21 -0.28
N VAL A 104 10.21 -1.00 -1.15
CA VAL A 104 10.12 -2.45 -0.99
C VAL A 104 11.24 -3.12 -1.78
N GLY A 105 12.10 -3.85 -1.10
CA GLY A 105 13.21 -4.63 -1.67
C GLY A 105 12.74 -5.68 -2.67
N ARG A 106 13.66 -6.48 -3.18
CA ARG A 106 13.35 -7.57 -4.12
C ARG A 106 12.86 -8.81 -3.37
N TYR A 107 12.00 -9.62 -4.01
CA TYR A 107 11.51 -10.90 -3.48
C TYR A 107 10.80 -10.76 -2.13
N CYS A 108 10.20 -9.60 -1.86
CA CYS A 108 9.40 -9.39 -0.66
C CYS A 108 7.98 -9.92 -0.85
N GLU A 109 7.39 -10.37 0.23
CA GLU A 109 5.99 -10.80 0.29
C GLU A 109 5.28 -10.00 1.40
N ILE A 110 4.35 -9.14 1.00
CA ILE A 110 3.63 -8.24 1.92
C ILE A 110 2.14 -8.49 1.73
N ARG A 111 1.44 -8.74 2.83
CA ARG A 111 0.02 -9.02 2.80
C ARG A 111 -0.69 -8.37 3.99
N LYS A 112 -1.83 -7.73 3.71
CA LYS A 112 -2.71 -7.14 4.74
C LYS A 112 -1.93 -6.31 5.76
N ALA A 113 -1.18 -5.34 5.24
CA ALA A 113 -0.27 -4.52 6.03
C ALA A 113 -0.48 -3.02 5.81
N ILE A 114 -0.11 -2.25 6.80
CA ILE A 114 0.04 -0.80 6.71
C ILE A 114 1.52 -0.51 6.96
N ILE A 115 2.21 0.00 5.96
CA ILE A 115 3.61 0.40 6.05
C ILE A 115 3.68 1.92 6.13
N ASP A 116 4.19 2.43 7.23
CA ASP A 116 4.29 3.88 7.47
C ASP A 116 5.40 4.52 6.61
N LYS A 117 5.47 5.84 6.64
CA LYS A 117 6.32 6.67 5.78
C LYS A 117 7.81 6.38 5.95
N ASN A 118 8.56 6.51 4.84
CA ASN A 118 10.02 6.42 4.84
C ASN A 118 10.56 5.10 5.40
N VAL A 119 9.87 3.99 5.17
CA VAL A 119 10.33 2.65 5.56
C VAL A 119 11.04 2.00 4.38
N ASP A 120 12.27 1.55 4.62
CA ASP A 120 13.03 0.71 3.70
C ASP A 120 12.88 -0.75 4.10
N ILE A 121 12.30 -1.56 3.22
CA ILE A 121 12.08 -2.98 3.42
C ILE A 121 13.18 -3.76 2.69
N PRO A 122 14.06 -4.47 3.42
CA PRO A 122 15.13 -5.26 2.80
C PRO A 122 14.60 -6.35 1.87
N PRO A 123 15.43 -6.84 0.93
CA PRO A 123 15.06 -7.98 0.10
C PRO A 123 14.69 -9.22 0.91
N TYR A 124 13.79 -10.05 0.35
CA TYR A 124 13.32 -11.32 0.93
C TYR A 124 12.50 -11.17 2.23
N THR A 125 12.08 -9.96 2.58
CA THR A 125 11.27 -9.69 3.77
C THR A 125 9.83 -10.17 3.57
N LYS A 126 9.27 -10.81 4.60
CA LYS A 126 7.85 -11.19 4.68
C LYS A 126 7.16 -10.38 5.76
N ILE A 127 6.02 -9.76 5.44
CA ILE A 127 5.21 -8.94 6.36
C ILE A 127 3.74 -9.32 6.18
N GLY A 128 3.04 -9.56 7.30
CA GLY A 128 1.63 -9.94 7.27
C GLY A 128 1.35 -11.38 6.82
N ILE A 129 2.40 -12.21 6.73
CA ILE A 129 2.31 -13.63 6.36
C ILE A 129 2.21 -14.50 7.62
N ASN A 130 3.03 -14.20 8.61
CA ASN A 130 3.02 -14.87 9.91
C ASN A 130 2.90 -13.84 11.04
N PRO A 131 1.71 -13.68 11.64
CA PRO A 131 1.47 -12.70 12.69
C PRO A 131 2.39 -12.85 13.92
N ASP A 132 2.81 -14.05 14.26
CA ASP A 132 3.66 -14.28 15.41
C ASP A 132 5.10 -13.84 15.16
N GLU A 133 5.60 -14.02 13.96
CA GLU A 133 6.91 -13.50 13.55
C GLU A 133 6.89 -11.97 13.46
N ASP A 134 5.80 -11.39 12.97
CA ASP A 134 5.62 -9.95 12.93
C ASP A 134 5.63 -9.33 14.32
N ARG A 135 4.93 -9.95 15.30
CA ARG A 135 4.96 -9.52 16.71
C ARG A 135 6.34 -9.65 17.33
N LYS A 136 7.10 -10.72 17.04
CA LYS A 136 8.47 -10.90 17.54
C LYS A 136 9.42 -9.81 17.01
N ARG A 137 9.17 -9.29 15.80
CA ARG A 137 9.91 -8.14 15.23
C ARG A 137 9.48 -6.79 15.82
N GLY A 138 8.50 -6.77 16.73
CA GLY A 138 7.98 -5.56 17.33
C GLY A 138 6.89 -4.86 16.52
N PHE A 139 6.33 -5.51 15.49
CA PHE A 139 5.23 -4.95 14.75
C PHE A 139 3.91 -5.15 15.48
N LEU A 140 3.04 -4.17 15.35
CA LEU A 140 1.69 -4.27 15.87
C LEU A 140 0.84 -5.07 14.87
N VAL A 141 0.15 -6.09 15.37
CA VAL A 141 -0.82 -6.87 14.59
C VAL A 141 -2.18 -6.70 15.24
N SER A 142 -3.12 -6.14 14.49
CA SER A 142 -4.49 -5.88 14.94
C SER A 142 -5.29 -7.16 15.20
N ALA A 143 -6.46 -7.02 15.79
CA ALA A 143 -7.40 -8.14 15.99
C ALA A 143 -7.87 -8.74 14.66
N GLY A 144 -8.04 -7.91 13.62
CA GLY A 144 -8.38 -8.36 12.27
C GLY A 144 -7.18 -8.88 11.47
N GLY A 145 -5.96 -8.91 12.04
CA GLY A 145 -4.77 -9.43 11.39
C GLY A 145 -4.08 -8.45 10.44
N VAL A 146 -4.29 -7.16 10.61
CA VAL A 146 -3.54 -6.13 9.88
C VAL A 146 -2.21 -5.89 10.58
N THR A 147 -1.10 -6.08 9.88
CA THR A 147 0.25 -5.79 10.39
C THR A 147 0.63 -4.35 10.14
N VAL A 148 1.07 -3.63 11.17
CA VAL A 148 1.54 -2.25 11.05
C VAL A 148 3.04 -2.18 11.25
N VAL A 149 3.75 -1.67 10.24
CA VAL A 149 5.18 -1.36 10.31
C VAL A 149 5.33 0.13 10.52
N PRO A 150 5.77 0.58 11.70
CA PRO A 150 5.85 2.01 12.02
C PRO A 150 7.04 2.68 11.33
N LYS A 151 6.95 3.99 11.20
CA LYS A 151 8.06 4.84 10.73
C LYS A 151 9.31 4.60 11.57
N GLY A 152 10.46 4.44 10.91
CA GLY A 152 11.73 4.19 11.57
C GLY A 152 11.93 2.75 12.08
N ALA A 153 11.05 1.82 11.70
CA ALA A 153 11.27 0.41 11.95
C ALA A 153 12.58 -0.06 11.30
N ILE A 154 13.34 -0.84 12.04
CA ILE A 154 14.53 -1.57 11.54
C ILE A 154 14.07 -2.98 11.17
N LEU A 155 14.24 -3.36 9.91
CA LEU A 155 13.75 -4.60 9.30
C LEU A 155 14.89 -5.57 8.99
#